data_954c44bcab49d1546fe6a09dc8acb8f2
#
_entry.id   954c44bcab49d1546fe6a09dc8acb8f2
#
_cell.length_a   1.000
_cell.length_b   1.000
_cell.length_c   1.000
_cell.angle_alpha   90.00
_cell.angle_beta   90.00
_cell.angle_gamma   90.00
#
_symmetry.space_group_name_H-M   'P 1'
#
loop_
_entity.id
_entity.type
_entity.pdbx_description
1 polymer ?
#
loop_
_entity_poly.entity_id
_entity_poly.type
_entity_poly.pdbx_seq_one_letter_code
_entity_poly.pdbx_strand_id
1 'polypeptide(L)'
;MLLLSQALTQKREQHPQLRLLNKIIQSTHKELTIRTLLMLQHHQDKNCPVQEWNPDDIPILRSNELNSMEIRNNFNHRALAVVCLQDTSHMILLLNALAKYLDHMRHSQIILWMQRKPTEDFLNQISSQAEEHKFLHLLVLGHDQSEEVSIHRLCPFPSPHFERIESTSSFGKRMFNNKRLNFQGKKAFVLPNWPLSLNYRNGSLPITGIEDKQIVEFAGIYNLTLVVAEKKDSDATDPYFDIQLNPRLLSTNETAEQIESANTFGATSLIVVVPCSRSKSIANVFHKLDLQTWFFYILSVYVTFAVVESLIMVISYRISGHSYRLTSLNPFINTRAFRAILGLPFPVGPRASVSLRQLFLAMSIFGMIFSSFFNCKLNSLLTKHPLEPQVENFEQLQESDLTVIADAGLRSFIENDGNGEFYRLHLPNLMYLDTVKRGQLIISGNDSLAFTVMEPHWIILENFQKTIGRKTLCSSKNLTLFQNLPRVYIMKKESVYRWPVNRFLRTFAESGIPDHWLRISPRTIRSYLNVTIKPLLKPAFEPLSLQHFKWLGWVLGFGYGLATLVFLLELHVGNAKRKVEKRVPAPPGDQELAAV
;
A
#
# COMPACT_ATOMS: atom_id res chain seq x y z
N MET A 1 27.20 -40.02 54.29
CA MET A 1 26.64 -39.28 53.13
C MET A 1 27.43 -39.50 51.84
N LEU A 2 28.77 -39.44 51.83
CA LEU A 2 29.59 -39.62 50.62
C LEU A 2 29.48 -41.03 50.00
N LEU A 3 29.36 -42.13 50.79
CA LEU A 3 29.16 -43.48 50.29
C LEU A 3 27.77 -43.74 49.68
N LEU A 4 26.75 -43.05 50.17
CA LEU A 4 25.39 -43.07 49.57
C LEU A 4 25.34 -42.28 48.26
N SER A 5 26.07 -41.19 48.15
CA SER A 5 26.15 -40.42 46.88
C SER A 5 26.95 -41.18 45.82
N GLN A 6 28.01 -41.91 46.22
CA GLN A 6 28.80 -42.77 45.34
C GLN A 6 28.00 -44.01 44.88
N ALA A 7 27.23 -44.63 45.77
CA ALA A 7 26.33 -45.75 45.41
C ALA A 7 25.18 -45.30 44.47
N LEU A 8 24.65 -44.10 44.65
CA LEU A 8 23.64 -43.52 43.75
C LEU A 8 24.25 -43.12 42.39
N THR A 9 25.48 -42.61 42.34
CA THR A 9 26.20 -42.37 41.10
C THR A 9 26.58 -43.64 40.37
N GLN A 10 27.00 -44.70 41.11
CA GLN A 10 27.32 -45.99 40.52
C GLN A 10 26.08 -46.73 39.98
N LYS A 11 24.88 -46.57 40.60
CA LYS A 11 23.62 -47.11 40.06
C LYS A 11 23.15 -46.34 38.80
N ARG A 12 23.56 -45.06 38.65
CA ARG A 12 23.33 -44.24 37.42
C ARG A 12 24.13 -44.74 36.21
N GLU A 13 25.25 -45.45 36.40
CA GLU A 13 26.10 -45.90 35.30
C GLU A 13 25.70 -47.23 34.64
N GLN A 14 24.71 -47.93 35.16
CA GLN A 14 24.46 -49.33 34.79
C GLN A 14 23.59 -49.56 33.55
N HIS A 15 22.92 -48.55 32.99
CA HIS A 15 22.10 -48.76 31.78
C HIS A 15 22.72 -48.10 30.54
N PRO A 16 23.31 -48.89 29.60
CA PRO A 16 23.91 -48.36 28.36
C PRO A 16 22.90 -47.55 27.53
N GLN A 17 21.63 -47.89 27.67
CA GLN A 17 20.52 -47.17 27.01
C GLN A 17 20.34 -45.75 27.52
N LEU A 18 20.45 -45.51 28.83
CA LEU A 18 20.35 -44.16 29.40
C LEU A 18 21.55 -43.30 28.98
N ARG A 19 22.73 -43.90 28.81
CA ARG A 19 23.90 -43.19 28.24
C ARG A 19 23.63 -42.77 26.79
N LEU A 20 23.01 -43.62 25.99
CA LEU A 20 22.65 -43.31 24.60
C LEU A 20 21.59 -42.22 24.55
N LEU A 21 20.52 -42.33 25.35
CA LEU A 21 19.47 -41.31 25.46
C LEU A 21 20.08 -39.94 25.83
N ASN A 22 20.97 -39.92 26.83
CA ASN A 22 21.64 -38.70 27.26
C ASN A 22 22.49 -38.09 26.14
N LYS A 23 23.25 -38.92 25.39
CA LYS A 23 24.01 -38.44 24.22
C LYS A 23 23.11 -37.84 23.14
N ILE A 24 21.97 -38.50 22.84
CA ILE A 24 21.01 -37.99 21.85
C ILE A 24 20.43 -36.64 22.30
N ILE A 25 20.00 -36.54 23.56
CA ILE A 25 19.44 -35.31 24.12
C ILE A 25 20.46 -34.18 24.15
N GLN A 26 21.69 -34.44 24.62
CA GLN A 26 22.76 -33.45 24.63
C GLN A 26 23.15 -32.98 23.21
N SER A 27 23.23 -33.92 22.25
CA SER A 27 23.47 -33.54 20.84
C SER A 27 22.36 -32.68 20.29
N THR A 28 21.10 -33.05 20.58
CA THR A 28 19.93 -32.28 20.12
C THR A 28 19.85 -30.91 20.82
N HIS A 29 20.19 -30.85 22.11
CA HIS A 29 20.25 -29.59 22.86
C HIS A 29 21.29 -28.63 22.31
N LYS A 30 22.48 -29.12 21.93
CA LYS A 30 23.51 -28.27 21.26
C LYS A 30 23.04 -27.71 19.93
N GLU A 31 22.24 -28.45 19.19
CA GLU A 31 21.73 -28.01 17.89
C GLU A 31 20.51 -27.07 17.99
N LEU A 32 19.56 -27.36 18.89
CA LEU A 32 18.24 -26.75 18.94
C LEU A 32 17.93 -25.94 20.22
N THR A 33 18.89 -25.92 21.18
CA THR A 33 18.71 -25.21 22.47
C THR A 33 17.40 -25.58 23.16
N ILE A 34 17.19 -26.88 23.45
CA ILE A 34 16.01 -27.39 24.13
C ILE A 34 15.86 -26.71 25.49
N ARG A 35 14.68 -26.22 25.80
CA ARG A 35 14.38 -25.56 27.08
C ARG A 35 13.53 -26.34 28.03
N THR A 36 12.79 -27.33 27.52
CA THR A 36 11.95 -28.21 28.33
C THR A 36 12.00 -29.62 27.79
N LEU A 37 12.19 -30.59 28.68
CA LEU A 37 12.11 -32.01 28.40
C LEU A 37 10.78 -32.54 28.95
N LEU A 38 9.86 -32.95 28.05
CA LEU A 38 8.63 -33.62 28.44
C LEU A 38 8.90 -35.13 28.58
N MET A 39 8.64 -35.68 29.74
CA MET A 39 8.63 -37.12 29.95
C MET A 39 7.21 -37.61 30.14
N LEU A 40 6.74 -38.44 29.21
CA LEU A 40 5.40 -39.01 29.20
C LEU A 40 5.44 -40.51 29.38
N GLN A 41 4.64 -41.03 30.31
CA GLN A 41 4.46 -42.47 30.55
C GLN A 41 3.01 -42.75 30.87
N HIS A 42 2.61 -44.02 30.73
CA HIS A 42 1.29 -44.47 31.16
C HIS A 42 1.21 -44.50 32.69
N HIS A 43 0.08 -44.09 33.28
CA HIS A 43 -0.08 -43.99 34.75
C HIS A 43 0.11 -45.30 35.48
N GLN A 44 -0.13 -46.45 34.82
CA GLN A 44 0.05 -47.78 35.38
C GLN A 44 1.48 -48.32 35.24
N ASP A 45 2.31 -47.69 34.42
CA ASP A 45 3.68 -48.12 34.15
C ASP A 45 4.61 -47.69 35.31
N LYS A 46 5.02 -48.64 36.17
CA LYS A 46 5.83 -48.34 37.35
C LYS A 46 7.34 -48.45 37.13
N ASN A 47 7.79 -49.10 36.05
CA ASN A 47 9.19 -49.52 35.88
C ASN A 47 9.86 -48.87 34.65
N CYS A 48 9.60 -47.63 34.37
CA CYS A 48 10.33 -46.93 33.30
C CYS A 48 11.67 -46.37 33.83
N PRO A 49 12.83 -46.84 33.36
CA PRO A 49 14.13 -46.34 33.81
C PRO A 49 14.34 -44.85 33.54
N VAL A 50 13.62 -44.29 32.57
CA VAL A 50 13.69 -42.88 32.20
C VAL A 50 13.05 -41.98 33.26
N GLN A 51 12.14 -42.52 34.08
CA GLN A 51 11.43 -41.77 35.12
C GLN A 51 12.36 -41.26 36.23
N GLU A 52 13.36 -42.03 36.59
CA GLU A 52 14.34 -41.66 37.64
C GLU A 52 15.53 -40.86 37.08
N TRP A 53 15.63 -40.81 35.75
CA TRP A 53 16.75 -40.12 35.08
C TRP A 53 16.55 -38.62 35.03
N ASN A 54 17.55 -37.86 35.47
CA ASN A 54 17.59 -36.40 35.43
C ASN A 54 18.80 -35.94 34.65
N PRO A 55 18.68 -35.33 33.48
CA PRO A 55 19.75 -34.56 32.86
C PRO A 55 20.00 -33.31 33.68
N ASP A 56 21.27 -32.97 33.86
CA ASP A 56 21.68 -31.92 34.82
C ASP A 56 21.34 -30.50 34.35
N ASP A 57 21.09 -30.29 33.04
CA ASP A 57 21.03 -28.95 32.44
C ASP A 57 19.65 -28.55 31.86
N ILE A 58 18.66 -29.43 31.85
CA ILE A 58 17.37 -29.17 31.17
C ILE A 58 16.21 -29.43 32.14
N PRO A 59 15.30 -28.45 32.32
CA PRO A 59 14.09 -28.66 33.12
C PRO A 59 13.21 -29.77 32.57
N ILE A 60 12.75 -30.65 33.47
CA ILE A 60 11.94 -31.80 33.11
C ILE A 60 10.50 -31.62 33.58
N LEU A 61 9.56 -31.83 32.66
CA LEU A 61 8.15 -31.97 32.94
C LEU A 61 7.76 -33.46 32.86
N ARG A 62 7.39 -34.06 33.98
CA ARG A 62 6.89 -35.44 34.04
C ARG A 62 5.39 -35.45 34.07
N SER A 63 4.79 -36.26 33.19
CA SER A 63 3.34 -36.33 33.08
C SER A 63 2.88 -37.69 32.56
N ASN A 64 1.58 -37.90 32.52
CA ASN A 64 0.93 -39.10 32.03
C ASN A 64 -0.22 -38.71 31.07
N GLU A 65 -0.91 -39.72 30.52
CA GLU A 65 -2.02 -39.57 29.58
C GLU A 65 -3.28 -38.97 30.22
N LEU A 66 -3.42 -39.00 31.55
CA LEU A 66 -4.59 -38.46 32.25
C LEU A 66 -4.56 -36.92 32.34
N ASN A 67 -3.38 -36.36 32.33
CA ASN A 67 -3.21 -34.90 32.36
C ASN A 67 -3.23 -34.37 30.93
N SER A 68 -3.80 -33.21 30.74
CA SER A 68 -3.72 -32.47 29.46
C SER A 68 -3.23 -31.06 29.70
N MET A 69 -2.11 -30.69 29.10
CA MET A 69 -1.52 -29.36 29.22
C MET A 69 -0.81 -29.01 27.91
N GLU A 70 -1.01 -27.83 27.44
CA GLU A 70 -0.30 -27.30 26.27
C GLU A 70 1.05 -26.73 26.69
N ILE A 71 2.15 -27.32 26.21
CA ILE A 71 3.51 -26.88 26.56
C ILE A 71 3.77 -25.47 26.01
N ARG A 72 3.28 -25.19 24.82
CA ARG A 72 3.48 -23.90 24.16
C ARG A 72 2.99 -22.75 25.01
N ASN A 73 1.80 -22.84 25.55
CA ASN A 73 1.15 -21.75 26.26
C ASN A 73 1.64 -21.62 27.70
N ASN A 74 2.01 -22.77 28.33
CA ASN A 74 2.38 -22.78 29.74
C ASN A 74 3.89 -22.71 30.00
N PHE A 75 4.73 -23.06 29.03
CA PHE A 75 6.19 -23.09 29.23
C PHE A 75 6.94 -22.38 28.09
N ASN A 76 7.17 -23.06 26.95
CA ASN A 76 7.93 -22.52 25.83
C ASN A 76 7.73 -23.33 24.53
N HIS A 77 8.31 -22.82 23.42
CA HIS A 77 8.21 -23.44 22.08
C HIS A 77 9.35 -24.41 21.75
N ARG A 78 10.28 -24.69 22.68
CA ARG A 78 11.48 -25.53 22.45
C ARG A 78 11.51 -26.72 23.39
N ALA A 79 10.61 -27.64 23.13
CA ALA A 79 10.49 -28.87 23.91
C ALA A 79 10.97 -30.10 23.12
N LEU A 80 11.55 -31.04 23.82
CA LEU A 80 11.78 -32.41 23.36
C LEU A 80 10.94 -33.34 24.21
N ALA A 81 10.23 -34.28 23.59
CA ALA A 81 9.41 -35.25 24.28
C ALA A 81 10.09 -36.62 24.31
N VAL A 82 10.09 -37.28 25.48
CA VAL A 82 10.49 -38.65 25.66
C VAL A 82 9.26 -39.41 26.16
N VAL A 83 8.80 -40.38 25.38
CA VAL A 83 7.65 -41.24 25.72
C VAL A 83 8.15 -42.61 26.07
N CYS A 84 7.84 -43.08 27.28
CA CYS A 84 8.18 -44.41 27.72
C CYS A 84 7.05 -45.39 27.41
N LEU A 85 7.35 -46.44 26.65
CA LEU A 85 6.44 -47.48 26.26
C LEU A 85 6.89 -48.81 26.86
N GLN A 86 6.16 -49.30 27.86
CA GLN A 86 6.37 -50.64 28.38
C GLN A 86 5.55 -51.68 27.61
N ASP A 87 4.30 -51.36 27.37
CA ASP A 87 3.38 -52.18 26.58
C ASP A 87 2.95 -51.45 25.30
N THR A 88 2.89 -52.21 24.21
CA THR A 88 2.44 -51.73 22.91
C THR A 88 0.96 -51.36 22.89
N SER A 89 0.15 -51.95 23.80
CA SER A 89 -1.28 -51.64 23.94
C SER A 89 -1.55 -50.17 24.33
N HIS A 90 -0.66 -49.51 25.08
CA HIS A 90 -0.82 -48.15 25.55
C HIS A 90 -0.31 -47.08 24.55
N MET A 91 0.27 -47.50 23.41
CA MET A 91 0.88 -46.64 22.43
C MET A 91 -0.08 -45.54 21.92
N ILE A 92 -1.29 -45.91 21.50
CA ILE A 92 -2.27 -44.99 20.94
C ILE A 92 -2.68 -43.93 21.96
N LEU A 93 -2.91 -44.36 23.22
CA LEU A 93 -3.28 -43.44 24.31
C LEU A 93 -2.16 -42.41 24.58
N LEU A 94 -0.91 -42.88 24.63
CA LEU A 94 0.24 -41.99 24.88
C LEU A 94 0.53 -41.07 23.72
N LEU A 95 0.39 -41.50 22.46
CA LEU A 95 0.55 -40.65 21.30
C LEU A 95 -0.57 -39.62 21.19
N ASN A 96 -1.80 -39.97 21.53
CA ASN A 96 -2.92 -39.02 21.62
C ASN A 96 -2.69 -37.97 22.73
N ALA A 97 -2.20 -38.38 23.90
CA ALA A 97 -1.83 -37.45 24.96
C ALA A 97 -0.67 -36.54 24.51
N LEU A 98 0.38 -37.13 23.92
CA LEU A 98 1.51 -36.39 23.38
C LEU A 98 1.05 -35.34 22.36
N ALA A 99 0.08 -35.67 21.51
CA ALA A 99 -0.50 -34.74 20.54
C ALA A 99 -1.15 -33.53 21.21
N LYS A 100 -1.81 -33.71 22.37
CA LYS A 100 -2.37 -32.61 23.16
C LYS A 100 -1.27 -31.76 23.81
N TYR A 101 -0.24 -32.37 24.39
CA TYR A 101 0.90 -31.66 24.97
C TYR A 101 1.66 -30.83 23.95
N LEU A 102 1.84 -31.37 22.74
CA LEU A 102 2.54 -30.72 21.63
C LEU A 102 1.60 -30.01 20.65
N ASP A 103 0.45 -29.51 21.12
CA ASP A 103 -0.46 -28.73 20.28
C ASP A 103 0.27 -27.49 19.74
N HIS A 104 0.12 -27.21 18.45
CA HIS A 104 0.88 -26.20 17.70
C HIS A 104 2.42 -26.39 17.69
N MET A 105 2.95 -27.53 18.11
CA MET A 105 4.38 -27.81 18.19
C MET A 105 4.78 -29.13 17.51
N ARG A 106 4.09 -29.55 16.43
CA ARG A 106 4.31 -30.82 15.71
C ARG A 106 5.72 -31.02 15.15
N HIS A 107 6.50 -29.95 15.06
CA HIS A 107 7.91 -29.97 14.66
C HIS A 107 8.87 -30.31 15.81
N SER A 108 8.37 -30.48 17.03
CA SER A 108 9.19 -30.89 18.19
C SER A 108 9.75 -32.28 18.00
N GLN A 109 10.92 -32.51 18.60
CA GLN A 109 11.58 -33.82 18.58
C GLN A 109 10.93 -34.75 19.58
N ILE A 110 10.66 -35.97 19.15
CA ILE A 110 10.01 -37.01 19.92
C ILE A 110 10.90 -38.24 19.95
N ILE A 111 11.13 -38.81 21.13
CA ILE A 111 11.83 -40.07 21.35
C ILE A 111 10.86 -41.03 21.99
N LEU A 112 10.54 -42.10 21.30
CA LEU A 112 9.83 -43.26 21.87
C LEU A 112 10.84 -44.22 22.43
N TRP A 113 10.78 -44.43 23.74
CA TRP A 113 11.63 -45.36 24.47
C TRP A 113 10.90 -46.66 24.71
N MET A 114 11.45 -47.79 24.23
CA MET A 114 10.86 -49.10 24.37
C MET A 114 11.81 -50.04 25.08
N GLN A 115 11.27 -50.88 25.96
CA GLN A 115 12.04 -51.94 26.65
C GLN A 115 12.25 -53.21 25.79
N ARG A 116 11.60 -53.28 24.63
CA ARG A 116 11.70 -54.38 23.68
C ARG A 116 12.06 -53.86 22.31
N LYS A 117 12.61 -54.74 21.46
CA LYS A 117 12.86 -54.44 20.07
C LYS A 117 11.52 -54.23 19.34
N PRO A 118 11.35 -53.10 18.61
CA PRO A 118 10.13 -52.86 17.86
C PRO A 118 10.00 -53.85 16.70
N THR A 119 8.79 -54.40 16.52
CA THR A 119 8.44 -55.21 15.34
C THR A 119 8.11 -54.29 14.15
N GLU A 120 8.19 -54.80 12.92
CA GLU A 120 7.83 -54.05 11.73
C GLU A 120 6.36 -53.60 11.77
N ASP A 121 5.45 -54.46 12.20
CA ASP A 121 4.02 -54.11 12.34
C ASP A 121 3.81 -52.96 13.32
N PHE A 122 4.55 -52.97 14.42
CA PHE A 122 4.50 -51.89 15.39
C PHE A 122 5.04 -50.59 14.84
N LEU A 123 6.15 -50.60 14.08
CA LEU A 123 6.68 -49.42 13.40
C LEU A 123 5.70 -48.88 12.36
N ASN A 124 5.00 -49.75 11.64
CA ASN A 124 3.96 -49.33 10.68
C ASN A 124 2.76 -48.69 11.40
N GLN A 125 2.35 -49.21 12.56
CA GLN A 125 1.29 -48.57 13.36
C GLN A 125 1.72 -47.20 13.88
N ILE A 126 2.96 -47.06 14.38
CA ILE A 126 3.48 -45.76 14.82
C ILE A 126 3.58 -44.79 13.63
N SER A 127 3.98 -45.26 12.46
CA SER A 127 4.07 -44.38 11.27
C SER A 127 2.71 -43.85 10.85
N SER A 128 1.65 -44.69 10.92
CA SER A 128 0.27 -44.27 10.69
C SER A 128 -0.21 -43.23 11.72
N GLN A 129 0.08 -43.48 13.01
CA GLN A 129 -0.26 -42.53 14.08
C GLN A 129 0.55 -41.20 13.96
N ALA A 130 1.81 -41.30 13.55
CA ALA A 130 2.62 -40.10 13.29
C ALA A 130 2.08 -39.26 12.12
N GLU A 131 1.52 -39.89 11.09
CA GLU A 131 0.84 -39.18 10.01
C GLU A 131 -0.46 -38.52 10.48
N GLU A 132 -1.28 -39.25 11.24
CA GLU A 132 -2.54 -38.74 11.81
C GLU A 132 -2.29 -37.50 12.68
N HIS A 133 -1.31 -37.59 13.61
CA HIS A 133 -0.95 -36.50 14.51
C HIS A 133 0.04 -35.52 13.91
N LYS A 134 0.50 -35.76 12.67
CA LYS A 134 1.45 -34.87 11.95
C LYS A 134 2.79 -34.67 12.64
N PHE A 135 3.29 -35.69 13.34
CA PHE A 135 4.62 -35.65 13.92
C PHE A 135 5.69 -35.77 12.84
N LEU A 136 6.69 -34.88 12.88
CA LEU A 136 7.72 -34.78 11.83
C LEU A 136 9.05 -35.42 12.27
N HIS A 137 9.38 -35.36 13.54
CA HIS A 137 10.68 -35.76 14.07
C HIS A 137 10.52 -36.77 15.20
N LEU A 138 10.50 -38.05 14.84
CA LEU A 138 10.29 -39.14 15.79
C LEU A 138 11.40 -40.18 15.66
N LEU A 139 11.98 -40.55 16.79
CA LEU A 139 12.93 -41.63 16.94
C LEU A 139 12.32 -42.73 17.80
N VAL A 140 12.50 -43.96 17.41
CA VAL A 140 12.14 -45.14 18.24
C VAL A 140 13.43 -45.81 18.69
N LEU A 141 13.62 -45.91 20.01
CA LEU A 141 14.73 -46.56 20.64
C LEU A 141 14.22 -47.87 21.26
N GLY A 142 14.63 -49.00 20.70
CA GLY A 142 14.27 -50.33 21.18
C GLY A 142 15.48 -51.05 21.73
N HIS A 143 15.26 -51.92 22.73
CA HIS A 143 16.29 -52.76 23.34
C HIS A 143 16.14 -54.20 22.87
N ASP A 144 17.26 -54.84 22.56
CA ASP A 144 17.32 -56.29 22.36
C ASP A 144 17.98 -56.97 23.58
N GLN A 145 17.68 -58.21 23.80
CA GLN A 145 18.29 -59.02 24.89
C GLN A 145 19.82 -59.12 24.76
N SER A 146 20.36 -58.81 23.59
CA SER A 146 21.80 -58.79 23.27
C SER A 146 22.52 -57.48 23.65
N GLU A 147 21.95 -56.60 24.48
CA GLU A 147 22.47 -55.25 24.83
C GLU A 147 22.59 -54.28 23.64
N GLU A 148 22.26 -54.68 22.42
CA GLU A 148 22.31 -53.80 21.25
C GLU A 148 21.04 -52.97 21.17
N VAL A 149 21.20 -51.61 21.14
CA VAL A 149 20.08 -50.69 21.01
C VAL A 149 19.77 -50.46 19.54
N SER A 150 18.54 -50.79 19.14
CA SER A 150 18.06 -50.48 17.79
C SER A 150 17.47 -49.08 17.73
N ILE A 151 17.92 -48.27 16.75
CA ILE A 151 17.46 -46.90 16.54
C ILE A 151 16.71 -46.86 15.21
N HIS A 152 15.45 -46.41 15.25
CA HIS A 152 14.65 -46.23 14.06
C HIS A 152 14.23 -44.77 13.99
N ARG A 153 14.44 -44.13 12.82
CA ARG A 153 14.08 -42.74 12.56
C ARG A 153 12.90 -42.66 11.62
N LEU A 154 11.92 -41.85 11.95
CA LEU A 154 10.80 -41.57 11.07
C LEU A 154 11.26 -40.73 9.86
N CYS A 155 10.95 -41.20 8.67
CA CYS A 155 10.98 -40.46 7.41
C CYS A 155 9.53 -40.09 7.06
N PRO A 156 9.07 -38.85 7.32
CA PRO A 156 7.65 -38.53 7.24
C PRO A 156 7.15 -38.36 5.80
N PHE A 157 8.03 -38.28 4.80
CA PHE A 157 7.67 -37.97 3.42
C PHE A 157 8.36 -38.94 2.44
N PRO A 158 7.70 -39.23 1.26
CA PRO A 158 6.36 -38.79 0.83
C PRO A 158 5.25 -39.50 1.59
N SER A 159 5.49 -40.73 2.05
CA SER A 159 4.67 -41.54 2.97
C SER A 159 5.51 -41.86 4.21
N PRO A 160 4.93 -41.85 5.42
CA PRO A 160 5.69 -42.04 6.63
C PRO A 160 6.16 -43.51 6.72
N HIS A 161 7.46 -43.68 6.97
CA HIS A 161 8.10 -45.00 7.21
C HIS A 161 9.31 -44.84 8.14
N PHE A 162 9.76 -45.94 8.73
CA PHE A 162 10.92 -45.95 9.60
C PHE A 162 12.16 -46.48 8.90
N GLU A 163 13.26 -45.80 9.09
CA GLU A 163 14.60 -46.21 8.64
C GLU A 163 15.44 -46.59 9.86
N ARG A 164 16.09 -47.78 9.83
CA ARG A 164 17.03 -48.19 10.87
C ARG A 164 18.34 -47.42 10.72
N ILE A 165 18.83 -46.85 11.83
CA ILE A 165 20.11 -46.16 11.90
C ILE A 165 21.13 -47.06 12.58
N GLU A 166 22.25 -47.34 11.92
CA GLU A 166 23.36 -48.05 12.53
C GLU A 166 24.08 -47.16 13.56
N SER A 167 24.18 -47.67 14.80
CA SER A 167 24.64 -46.91 15.96
C SER A 167 26.11 -46.48 15.89
N THR A 168 26.94 -47.18 15.12
CA THR A 168 28.40 -47.04 15.16
C THR A 168 28.98 -45.88 14.35
N SER A 169 28.33 -45.44 13.29
CA SER A 169 28.86 -44.44 12.38
C SER A 169 28.24 -43.03 12.49
N SER A 170 27.20 -42.86 13.28
CA SER A 170 26.29 -41.68 13.20
C SER A 170 26.28 -40.76 14.41
N PHE A 171 27.06 -41.03 15.49
CA PHE A 171 27.08 -40.16 16.67
C PHE A 171 27.62 -38.75 16.45
N GLY A 172 28.20 -38.47 15.29
CA GLY A 172 28.57 -37.12 14.85
C GLY A 172 27.65 -36.50 13.80
N LYS A 173 26.68 -37.29 13.31
CA LYS A 173 25.68 -36.81 12.35
C LYS A 173 24.34 -36.65 13.05
N ARG A 174 23.64 -35.57 12.74
CA ARG A 174 22.34 -35.21 13.29
C ARG A 174 21.36 -36.36 13.33
N MET A 175 20.98 -36.80 14.52
CA MET A 175 20.06 -37.92 14.72
C MET A 175 18.67 -37.63 14.20
N PHE A 176 18.19 -36.42 14.47
CA PHE A 176 17.02 -35.87 13.82
C PHE A 176 17.48 -35.21 12.53
N ASN A 177 16.81 -35.48 11.40
CA ASN A 177 17.16 -34.89 10.12
C ASN A 177 16.74 -33.41 10.07
N ASN A 178 17.58 -32.56 10.65
CA ASN A 178 17.35 -31.10 10.71
C ASN A 178 17.91 -30.34 9.47
N LYS A 179 18.33 -31.07 8.43
CA LYS A 179 18.61 -30.45 7.11
C LYS A 179 17.30 -29.91 6.55
N ARG A 180 17.37 -29.09 5.48
CA ARG A 180 16.19 -28.59 4.80
C ARG A 180 15.18 -29.72 4.64
N LEU A 181 13.99 -29.53 5.19
CA LEU A 181 12.90 -30.49 5.08
C LEU A 181 12.63 -30.69 3.59
N ASN A 182 12.65 -31.94 3.12
CA ASN A 182 12.33 -32.30 1.75
C ASN A 182 11.05 -33.11 1.76
N PHE A 183 10.01 -32.64 1.09
CA PHE A 183 8.73 -33.30 1.03
C PHE A 183 8.66 -34.42 -0.02
N GLN A 184 9.73 -34.63 -0.78
CA GLN A 184 9.88 -35.74 -1.73
C GLN A 184 8.71 -35.89 -2.72
N GLY A 185 8.18 -34.76 -3.21
CA GLY A 185 7.07 -34.74 -4.16
C GLY A 185 5.67 -34.90 -3.53
N LYS A 186 5.53 -34.78 -2.20
CA LYS A 186 4.22 -34.83 -1.54
C LYS A 186 3.30 -33.76 -2.17
N LYS A 187 2.04 -34.15 -2.41
CA LYS A 187 1.01 -33.23 -2.94
C LYS A 187 0.57 -32.27 -1.86
N ALA A 188 0.56 -30.97 -2.17
CA ALA A 188 -0.01 -29.92 -1.34
C ALA A 188 -1.17 -29.26 -2.09
N PHE A 189 -2.35 -29.23 -1.48
CA PHE A 189 -3.53 -28.62 -2.05
C PHE A 189 -3.53 -27.13 -1.73
N VAL A 190 -3.54 -26.29 -2.78
CA VAL A 190 -3.53 -24.84 -2.64
C VAL A 190 -4.83 -24.25 -3.14
N LEU A 191 -5.40 -23.34 -2.36
CA LEU A 191 -6.55 -22.55 -2.78
C LEU A 191 -6.04 -21.22 -3.37
N PRO A 192 -6.14 -21.04 -4.70
CA PRO A 192 -5.62 -19.84 -5.35
C PRO A 192 -6.42 -18.59 -4.97
N ASN A 193 -5.80 -17.44 -5.15
CA ASN A 193 -6.45 -16.16 -4.98
C ASN A 193 -7.31 -15.84 -6.23
N TRP A 194 -8.59 -16.17 -6.19
CA TRP A 194 -9.54 -15.76 -7.24
C TRP A 194 -9.79 -14.24 -7.16
N PRO A 195 -9.74 -13.53 -8.27
CA PRO A 195 -10.05 -13.85 -9.67
C PRO A 195 -8.88 -13.70 -10.66
N LEU A 196 -7.66 -13.45 -10.17
CA LEU A 196 -6.52 -13.21 -11.08
C LEU A 196 -5.96 -14.50 -11.71
N SER A 197 -6.46 -15.66 -11.28
CA SER A 197 -6.06 -16.98 -11.78
C SER A 197 -6.91 -17.50 -12.93
N LEU A 198 -7.56 -16.62 -13.71
CA LEU A 198 -8.55 -16.96 -14.74
C LEU A 198 -8.05 -17.78 -15.94
N ASN A 199 -6.78 -18.13 -16.03
CA ASN A 199 -6.25 -18.91 -17.15
C ASN A 199 -5.61 -20.22 -16.70
N TYR A 200 -6.37 -21.05 -15.99
CA TYR A 200 -6.01 -22.45 -15.83
C TYR A 200 -6.33 -23.22 -17.11
N ARG A 201 -5.43 -23.18 -18.06
CA ARG A 201 -5.42 -24.07 -19.22
C ARG A 201 -4.11 -24.88 -19.22
N ASN A 202 -4.25 -26.21 -19.25
CA ASN A 202 -3.17 -27.17 -19.41
C ASN A 202 -2.30 -27.53 -18.20
N GLY A 203 -2.85 -27.57 -16.98
CA GLY A 203 -2.13 -28.18 -15.83
C GLY A 203 -0.96 -27.40 -15.27
N SER A 204 -0.63 -26.25 -15.80
CA SER A 204 0.33 -25.31 -15.22
C SER A 204 -0.41 -24.26 -14.39
N LEU A 205 0.02 -24.09 -13.14
CA LEU A 205 -0.49 -23.04 -12.26
C LEU A 205 -0.28 -21.67 -12.94
N PRO A 206 -1.35 -20.91 -13.21
CA PRO A 206 -1.18 -19.54 -13.70
C PRO A 206 -0.60 -18.67 -12.59
N ILE A 207 0.68 -18.38 -12.70
CA ILE A 207 1.43 -17.58 -11.73
C ILE A 207 1.16 -16.12 -12.04
N THR A 208 0.17 -15.53 -11.37
CA THR A 208 -0.23 -14.13 -11.63
C THR A 208 0.12 -13.19 -10.48
N GLY A 209 0.02 -13.66 -9.24
CA GLY A 209 0.28 -12.88 -8.03
C GLY A 209 1.70 -13.05 -7.49
N ILE A 210 2.09 -12.19 -6.56
CA ILE A 210 3.34 -12.31 -5.81
C ILE A 210 3.23 -13.51 -4.88
N GLU A 211 2.07 -13.68 -4.26
CA GLU A 211 1.75 -14.76 -3.36
C GLU A 211 1.82 -16.13 -4.07
N ASP A 212 1.28 -16.21 -5.28
CA ASP A 212 1.37 -17.43 -6.09
C ASP A 212 2.82 -17.78 -6.41
N LYS A 213 3.63 -16.79 -6.81
CA LYS A 213 5.07 -16.98 -7.05
C LYS A 213 5.81 -17.42 -5.80
N GLN A 214 5.50 -16.84 -4.65
CA GLN A 214 6.11 -17.24 -3.38
C GLN A 214 5.88 -18.71 -3.08
N ILE A 215 4.68 -19.20 -3.26
CA ILE A 215 4.34 -20.60 -2.97
C ILE A 215 4.92 -21.57 -4.01
N VAL A 216 5.03 -21.15 -5.27
CA VAL A 216 5.72 -21.95 -6.30
C VAL A 216 7.22 -22.06 -5.99
N GLU A 217 7.87 -20.98 -5.60
CA GLU A 217 9.28 -21.01 -5.16
C GLU A 217 9.46 -21.85 -3.89
N PHE A 218 8.55 -21.71 -2.94
CA PHE A 218 8.51 -22.58 -1.75
C PHE A 218 8.42 -24.05 -2.14
N ALA A 219 7.50 -24.39 -3.04
CA ALA A 219 7.33 -25.77 -3.50
C ALA A 219 8.58 -26.32 -4.21
N GLY A 220 9.23 -25.48 -5.03
CA GLY A 220 10.50 -25.85 -5.69
C GLY A 220 11.62 -26.11 -4.68
N ILE A 221 11.80 -25.26 -3.68
CA ILE A 221 12.86 -25.38 -2.67
C ILE A 221 12.66 -26.60 -1.77
N TYR A 222 11.41 -26.92 -1.44
CA TYR A 222 11.06 -28.01 -0.53
C TYR A 222 10.60 -29.29 -1.25
N ASN A 223 10.66 -29.32 -2.58
CA ASN A 223 10.27 -30.45 -3.42
C ASN A 223 8.82 -30.92 -3.16
N LEU A 224 7.87 -29.99 -3.35
CA LEU A 224 6.43 -30.23 -3.24
C LEU A 224 5.78 -30.23 -4.63
N THR A 225 4.73 -31.02 -4.79
CA THR A 225 3.84 -30.97 -5.96
C THR A 225 2.59 -30.20 -5.58
N LEU A 226 2.41 -29.01 -6.17
CA LEU A 226 1.22 -28.19 -5.91
C LEU A 226 0.03 -28.69 -6.73
N VAL A 227 -1.10 -28.83 -6.07
CA VAL A 227 -2.38 -29.19 -6.68
C VAL A 227 -3.39 -28.10 -6.36
N VAL A 228 -4.05 -27.55 -7.36
CA VAL A 228 -5.09 -26.53 -7.15
C VAL A 228 -6.33 -27.20 -6.57
N ALA A 229 -6.82 -26.66 -5.46
CA ALA A 229 -8.09 -27.11 -4.88
C ALA A 229 -9.23 -26.57 -5.73
N GLU A 230 -10.04 -27.47 -6.30
CA GLU A 230 -11.23 -27.09 -7.06
C GLU A 230 -12.38 -26.79 -6.09
N LYS A 231 -13.06 -25.66 -6.30
CA LYS A 231 -14.27 -25.34 -5.60
C LYS A 231 -15.40 -26.15 -6.24
N LYS A 232 -15.91 -27.17 -5.55
CA LYS A 232 -17.11 -27.88 -6.00
C LYS A 232 -18.32 -26.97 -5.85
N ASP A 233 -18.98 -26.68 -6.96
CA ASP A 233 -20.11 -25.73 -7.05
C ASP A 233 -21.39 -26.17 -6.33
N SER A 234 -21.44 -27.34 -5.68
CA SER A 234 -22.72 -27.92 -5.29
C SER A 234 -22.91 -28.28 -3.82
N ASP A 235 -21.89 -28.23 -2.95
CA ASP A 235 -22.08 -28.60 -1.55
C ASP A 235 -21.46 -27.60 -0.58
N ALA A 236 -22.19 -27.34 0.51
CA ALA A 236 -21.89 -26.40 1.59
C ALA A 236 -20.62 -26.74 2.43
N THR A 237 -19.78 -27.64 1.95
CA THR A 237 -18.51 -27.97 2.60
C THR A 237 -17.37 -27.16 1.99
N ASP A 238 -16.67 -26.42 2.82
CA ASP A 238 -15.47 -25.68 2.42
C ASP A 238 -14.49 -26.58 1.66
N PRO A 239 -13.88 -26.09 0.56
CA PRO A 239 -12.94 -26.87 -0.24
C PRO A 239 -11.77 -27.31 0.64
N TYR A 240 -11.35 -28.57 0.45
CA TYR A 240 -10.14 -29.06 1.12
C TYR A 240 -8.92 -28.33 0.57
N PHE A 241 -8.19 -27.60 1.41
CA PHE A 241 -6.91 -26.99 1.06
C PHE A 241 -5.90 -27.11 2.21
N ASP A 242 -4.63 -27.16 1.89
CA ASP A 242 -3.53 -27.11 2.85
C ASP A 242 -3.05 -25.68 3.09
N ILE A 243 -3.04 -24.87 2.04
CA ILE A 243 -2.59 -23.46 2.06
C ILE A 243 -3.55 -22.62 1.24
N GLN A 244 -4.08 -21.57 1.84
CA GLN A 244 -4.85 -20.55 1.11
C GLN A 244 -3.91 -19.44 0.65
N LEU A 245 -3.83 -19.21 -0.66
CA LEU A 245 -2.92 -18.22 -1.25
C LEU A 245 -3.40 -16.76 -1.14
N ASN A 246 -4.65 -16.56 -0.78
CA ASN A 246 -5.16 -15.22 -0.50
C ASN A 246 -4.79 -14.83 0.95
N PRO A 247 -3.78 -13.97 1.16
CA PRO A 247 -3.41 -13.59 2.51
C PRO A 247 -4.55 -12.79 3.13
N ARG A 248 -5.02 -13.28 4.29
CA ARG A 248 -6.06 -12.63 5.08
C ARG A 248 -5.43 -11.58 6.00
N LEU A 249 -6.16 -10.50 6.22
CA LEU A 249 -5.87 -9.58 7.31
C LEU A 249 -6.40 -10.20 8.61
N LEU A 250 -5.56 -10.25 9.63
CA LEU A 250 -5.99 -10.68 10.96
C LEU A 250 -6.75 -9.53 11.62
N SER A 251 -7.97 -9.82 12.02
CA SER A 251 -8.75 -8.93 12.90
C SER A 251 -8.18 -8.97 14.32
N THR A 252 -8.23 -7.85 15.03
CA THR A 252 -7.80 -7.76 16.42
C THR A 252 -8.63 -8.67 17.35
N ASN A 253 -9.84 -9.02 16.94
CA ASN A 253 -10.77 -9.87 17.70
C ASN A 253 -10.62 -11.37 17.38
N GLU A 254 -9.87 -11.77 16.35
CA GLU A 254 -9.60 -13.17 16.06
C GLU A 254 -8.46 -13.66 16.95
N THR A 255 -8.77 -14.49 17.91
CA THR A 255 -7.75 -15.15 18.72
C THR A 255 -6.91 -16.06 17.82
N ALA A 256 -5.60 -15.94 17.90
CA ALA A 256 -4.63 -16.74 17.14
C ALA A 256 -4.79 -18.26 17.38
N GLU A 257 -5.64 -18.66 18.32
CA GLU A 257 -5.94 -20.05 18.66
C GLU A 257 -6.87 -20.74 17.67
N GLN A 258 -7.71 -19.97 16.96
CA GLN A 258 -8.72 -20.55 16.05
C GLN A 258 -8.20 -20.73 14.63
N ILE A 259 -7.18 -19.96 14.21
CA ILE A 259 -6.68 -19.98 12.84
C ILE A 259 -5.17 -20.24 12.84
N GLU A 260 -4.76 -21.37 12.28
CA GLU A 260 -3.35 -21.57 11.98
C GLU A 260 -2.96 -20.73 10.78
N SER A 261 -1.99 -19.86 11.00
CA SER A 261 -1.53 -18.94 9.98
C SER A 261 -0.01 -18.92 9.89
N ALA A 262 0.49 -18.71 8.68
CA ALA A 262 1.88 -18.34 8.45
C ALA A 262 1.95 -16.85 8.15
N ASN A 263 2.77 -16.14 8.93
CA ASN A 263 2.99 -14.71 8.72
C ASN A 263 3.77 -14.49 7.42
N THR A 264 3.29 -13.62 6.55
CA THR A 264 3.98 -13.24 5.31
C THR A 264 5.21 -12.36 5.53
N PHE A 265 5.55 -12.04 6.79
CA PHE A 265 6.60 -11.09 7.20
C PHE A 265 6.46 -9.70 6.59
N GLY A 266 5.26 -9.35 6.15
CA GLY A 266 4.91 -8.03 5.67
C GLY A 266 3.74 -7.47 6.45
N ALA A 267 3.85 -6.24 6.88
CA ALA A 267 2.69 -5.43 7.25
C ALA A 267 2.15 -4.76 6.00
N THR A 268 0.85 -4.57 5.95
CA THR A 268 0.20 -3.82 4.89
C THR A 268 -0.68 -2.75 5.50
N SER A 269 -0.88 -1.68 4.76
CA SER A 269 -1.84 -0.66 5.11
C SER A 269 -3.02 -0.74 4.15
N LEU A 270 -4.23 -0.52 4.65
CA LEU A 270 -5.42 -0.36 3.84
C LEU A 270 -5.63 1.14 3.61
N ILE A 271 -5.51 1.58 2.37
CA ILE A 271 -5.61 2.97 1.98
C ILE A 271 -6.84 3.22 1.10
N VAL A 272 -7.35 4.44 1.13
CA VAL A 272 -8.35 4.91 0.17
C VAL A 272 -7.62 5.65 -0.94
N VAL A 273 -7.82 5.20 -2.17
CA VAL A 273 -7.34 5.87 -3.36
C VAL A 273 -8.49 6.63 -4.01
N VAL A 274 -8.23 7.86 -4.37
CA VAL A 274 -9.23 8.81 -4.88
C VAL A 274 -8.86 9.23 -6.30
N PRO A 275 -9.80 9.73 -7.09
CA PRO A 275 -9.48 10.32 -8.38
C PRO A 275 -8.43 11.41 -8.24
N CYS A 276 -7.47 11.44 -9.16
CA CYS A 276 -6.49 12.52 -9.19
C CYS A 276 -7.18 13.83 -9.60
N SER A 277 -6.71 14.94 -9.04
CA SER A 277 -7.20 16.25 -9.39
C SER A 277 -7.12 16.49 -10.90
N ARG A 278 -8.23 16.94 -11.48
CA ARG A 278 -8.28 17.30 -12.90
C ARG A 278 -7.71 18.70 -13.13
N SER A 279 -7.14 18.93 -14.29
CA SER A 279 -6.78 20.27 -14.71
C SER A 279 -8.06 21.09 -14.93
N LYS A 280 -8.13 22.25 -14.31
CA LYS A 280 -9.25 23.17 -14.54
C LYS A 280 -9.25 23.66 -15.97
N SER A 281 -10.44 23.81 -16.55
CA SER A 281 -10.60 24.44 -17.85
C SER A 281 -9.95 25.84 -17.87
N ILE A 282 -9.42 26.24 -19.03
CA ILE A 282 -8.80 27.56 -19.23
C ILE A 282 -9.75 28.68 -18.82
N ALA A 283 -11.06 28.53 -18.98
CA ALA A 283 -12.04 29.51 -18.50
C ALA A 283 -11.93 29.77 -16.99
N ASN A 284 -11.62 28.75 -16.18
CA ASN A 284 -11.44 28.88 -14.74
C ASN A 284 -10.05 29.42 -14.33
N VAL A 285 -9.09 29.47 -15.28
CA VAL A 285 -7.79 30.11 -15.06
C VAL A 285 -7.96 31.59 -14.79
N PHE A 286 -8.86 32.24 -15.54
CA PHE A 286 -9.14 33.68 -15.37
C PHE A 286 -9.84 33.98 -14.05
N HIS A 287 -10.63 33.08 -13.52
CA HIS A 287 -11.23 33.24 -12.19
C HIS A 287 -10.16 33.21 -11.06
N LYS A 288 -9.08 32.45 -11.22
CA LYS A 288 -7.94 32.47 -10.27
C LYS A 288 -7.03 33.70 -10.39
N LEU A 289 -7.15 34.45 -11.46
CA LEU A 289 -6.44 35.73 -11.61
C LEU A 289 -7.01 36.82 -10.69
N ASP A 290 -8.12 36.53 -9.99
CA ASP A 290 -8.78 37.52 -9.13
C ASP A 290 -8.95 38.88 -9.83
N LEU A 291 -9.62 38.83 -11.01
CA LEU A 291 -9.78 39.96 -11.89
C LEU A 291 -10.35 41.17 -11.16
N GLN A 292 -11.14 40.97 -10.12
CA GLN A 292 -11.75 42.03 -9.33
C GLN A 292 -10.68 42.82 -8.57
N THR A 293 -9.80 42.17 -7.86
CA THR A 293 -8.68 42.79 -7.11
C THR A 293 -7.73 43.50 -8.07
N TRP A 294 -7.41 42.87 -9.22
CA TRP A 294 -6.56 43.48 -10.25
C TRP A 294 -7.19 44.71 -10.85
N PHE A 295 -8.49 44.70 -11.12
CA PHE A 295 -9.22 45.85 -11.67
C PHE A 295 -9.17 47.03 -10.70
N PHE A 296 -9.46 46.81 -9.41
CA PHE A 296 -9.37 47.88 -8.41
C PHE A 296 -7.95 48.41 -8.25
N TYR A 297 -6.94 47.55 -8.31
CA TYR A 297 -5.54 47.97 -8.25
C TYR A 297 -5.16 48.85 -9.45
N ILE A 298 -5.48 48.44 -10.67
CA ILE A 298 -5.23 49.20 -11.90
C ILE A 298 -5.95 50.54 -11.85
N LEU A 299 -7.20 50.57 -11.42
CA LEU A 299 -8.00 51.79 -11.28
C LEU A 299 -7.37 52.73 -10.25
N SER A 300 -6.95 52.23 -9.09
CA SER A 300 -6.28 53.04 -8.07
C SER A 300 -4.99 53.68 -8.58
N VAL A 301 -4.15 52.88 -9.25
CA VAL A 301 -2.90 53.39 -9.86
C VAL A 301 -3.18 54.40 -10.94
N TYR A 302 -4.20 54.19 -11.79
CA TYR A 302 -4.63 55.13 -12.80
C TYR A 302 -5.04 56.48 -12.20
N VAL A 303 -5.91 56.44 -11.19
CA VAL A 303 -6.38 57.66 -10.51
C VAL A 303 -5.21 58.39 -9.83
N THR A 304 -4.31 57.63 -9.18
CA THR A 304 -3.12 58.21 -8.53
C THR A 304 -2.24 58.94 -9.53
N PHE A 305 -1.91 58.31 -10.65
CA PHE A 305 -1.10 58.95 -11.71
C PHE A 305 -1.80 60.17 -12.33
N ALA A 306 -3.10 60.10 -12.61
CA ALA A 306 -3.86 61.20 -13.18
C ALA A 306 -3.93 62.40 -12.24
N VAL A 307 -4.11 62.16 -10.93
CA VAL A 307 -4.15 63.20 -9.89
C VAL A 307 -2.78 63.85 -9.72
N VAL A 308 -1.71 63.06 -9.60
CA VAL A 308 -0.34 63.57 -9.42
C VAL A 308 0.10 64.36 -10.66
N GLU A 309 -0.17 63.88 -11.88
CA GLU A 309 0.11 64.64 -13.11
C GLU A 309 -0.63 65.98 -13.14
N SER A 310 -1.92 65.99 -12.80
CA SER A 310 -2.74 67.16 -12.74
C SER A 310 -2.22 68.17 -11.70
N LEU A 311 -1.86 67.73 -10.53
CA LEU A 311 -1.28 68.57 -9.47
C LEU A 311 0.04 69.20 -9.91
N ILE A 312 0.96 68.43 -10.45
CA ILE A 312 2.25 68.93 -10.93
C ILE A 312 2.06 69.92 -12.05
N MET A 313 1.11 69.71 -12.96
CA MET A 313 0.80 70.67 -14.02
C MET A 313 0.24 72.00 -13.48
N VAL A 314 -0.70 71.95 -12.50
CA VAL A 314 -1.26 73.11 -11.86
C VAL A 314 -0.19 73.94 -11.10
N ILE A 315 0.66 73.26 -10.34
CA ILE A 315 1.75 73.88 -9.61
C ILE A 315 2.78 74.50 -10.56
N SER A 316 3.16 73.77 -11.61
CA SER A 316 4.09 74.22 -12.62
C SER A 316 3.53 75.45 -13.38
N TYR A 317 2.23 75.52 -13.64
CA TYR A 317 1.54 76.69 -14.22
C TYR A 317 1.58 77.92 -13.29
N ARG A 318 1.32 77.68 -11.99
CA ARG A 318 1.37 78.78 -11.02
C ARG A 318 2.78 79.41 -10.88
N ILE A 319 3.81 78.58 -10.95
CA ILE A 319 5.21 79.03 -10.77
C ILE A 319 5.77 79.64 -12.02
N SER A 320 5.46 79.11 -13.22
CA SER A 320 6.09 79.52 -14.47
C SER A 320 5.36 80.68 -15.23
N GLY A 321 4.14 81.06 -14.80
CA GLY A 321 3.36 82.10 -15.47
C GLY A 321 2.94 81.81 -16.91
N HIS A 322 3.25 80.62 -17.42
CA HIS A 322 2.93 80.22 -18.79
C HIS A 322 1.55 79.62 -18.86
N SER A 323 0.68 80.12 -19.69
CA SER A 323 -0.67 79.65 -19.95
C SER A 323 -0.64 78.25 -20.63
N TYR A 324 -0.49 77.21 -19.89
CA TYR A 324 -0.93 75.89 -20.38
C TYR A 324 -2.45 75.94 -20.53
N ARG A 325 -2.96 75.68 -21.73
CA ARG A 325 -4.41 75.56 -21.94
C ARG A 325 -4.92 74.42 -21.09
N LEU A 326 -5.46 74.72 -19.93
CA LEU A 326 -6.12 73.76 -18.99
C LEU A 326 -7.31 73.04 -19.66
N THR A 327 -7.79 73.55 -20.79
CA THR A 327 -8.88 72.98 -21.60
C THR A 327 -8.57 71.62 -22.21
N SER A 328 -7.30 71.14 -22.24
CA SER A 328 -6.94 69.78 -22.71
C SER A 328 -6.77 68.77 -21.59
N LEU A 329 -6.87 69.20 -20.33
CA LEU A 329 -6.83 68.34 -19.18
C LEU A 329 -8.24 67.85 -18.82
N ASN A 330 -8.66 66.77 -19.42
CA ASN A 330 -9.82 66.02 -18.90
C ASN A 330 -9.34 65.16 -17.78
N PRO A 331 -9.62 65.46 -16.47
CA PRO A 331 -9.11 64.67 -15.33
C PRO A 331 -9.63 63.26 -15.34
N PHE A 332 -10.71 62.98 -16.08
CA PHE A 332 -11.32 61.67 -16.18
C PHE A 332 -10.72 60.77 -17.28
N ILE A 333 -10.06 61.36 -18.31
CA ILE A 333 -9.48 60.62 -19.43
C ILE A 333 -8.02 61.04 -19.64
N ASN A 334 -7.15 60.47 -18.79
CA ASN A 334 -5.71 60.66 -18.94
C ASN A 334 -5.10 59.55 -19.80
N THR A 335 -4.98 59.82 -21.12
CA THR A 335 -4.44 58.82 -22.06
C THR A 335 -2.96 58.48 -21.81
N ARG A 336 -2.19 59.37 -21.13
CA ARG A 336 -0.79 59.10 -20.78
C ARG A 336 -0.69 58.11 -19.64
N ALA A 337 -1.46 58.31 -18.56
CA ALA A 337 -1.54 57.37 -17.44
C ALA A 337 -2.01 55.98 -17.92
N PHE A 338 -3.02 55.95 -18.79
CA PHE A 338 -3.52 54.70 -19.36
C PHE A 338 -2.45 53.98 -20.19
N ARG A 339 -1.75 54.71 -21.09
CA ARG A 339 -0.65 54.11 -21.87
C ARG A 339 0.50 53.66 -21.00
N ALA A 340 0.85 54.44 -19.96
CA ALA A 340 1.90 54.05 -19.01
C ALA A 340 1.61 52.76 -18.29
N ILE A 341 0.39 52.54 -17.80
CA ILE A 341 -0.02 51.30 -17.14
C ILE A 341 0.07 50.12 -18.10
N LEU A 342 -0.28 50.31 -19.36
CA LEU A 342 -0.16 49.27 -20.39
C LEU A 342 1.28 49.04 -20.87
N GLY A 343 2.25 49.79 -20.36
CA GLY A 343 3.65 49.72 -20.82
C GLY A 343 3.85 50.26 -22.23
N LEU A 344 2.90 51.08 -22.75
CA LEU A 344 2.97 51.65 -24.08
C LEU A 344 3.69 53.00 -24.06
N PRO A 345 4.45 53.36 -25.11
CA PRO A 345 5.08 54.66 -25.21
C PRO A 345 4.03 55.77 -25.31
N PHE A 346 4.28 56.88 -24.65
CA PHE A 346 3.44 58.08 -24.70
C PHE A 346 4.26 59.33 -25.00
N PRO A 347 3.70 60.34 -25.71
CA PRO A 347 4.42 61.54 -26.10
C PRO A 347 4.69 62.43 -24.88
N VAL A 348 5.95 62.86 -24.73
CA VAL A 348 6.38 63.85 -23.74
C VAL A 348 6.64 65.12 -24.45
N GLY A 349 5.91 66.21 -24.09
CA GLY A 349 6.09 67.51 -24.72
C GLY A 349 7.49 68.08 -24.43
N PRO A 350 8.13 68.75 -25.41
CA PRO A 350 9.49 69.31 -25.27
C PRO A 350 9.61 70.35 -24.15
N ARG A 351 8.49 70.99 -23.75
CA ARG A 351 8.43 72.01 -22.69
C ARG A 351 8.02 71.51 -21.34
N ALA A 352 8.08 70.17 -21.11
CA ALA A 352 7.74 69.58 -19.83
C ALA A 352 8.78 69.94 -18.73
N SER A 353 8.29 70.32 -17.54
CA SER A 353 9.14 70.65 -16.39
C SER A 353 9.93 69.41 -15.96
N VAL A 354 11.06 69.61 -15.24
CA VAL A 354 11.90 68.52 -14.79
C VAL A 354 11.11 67.54 -13.90
N SER A 355 10.26 68.06 -13.01
CA SER A 355 9.41 67.20 -12.13
C SER A 355 8.42 66.35 -12.93
N LEU A 356 7.87 66.94 -14.06
CA LEU A 356 6.96 66.20 -14.92
C LEU A 356 7.68 65.10 -15.71
N ARG A 357 8.93 65.35 -16.14
CA ARG A 357 9.76 64.32 -16.79
C ARG A 357 10.11 63.18 -15.85
N GLN A 358 10.43 63.46 -14.57
CA GLN A 358 10.68 62.46 -13.55
C GLN A 358 9.43 61.63 -13.29
N LEU A 359 8.23 62.23 -13.20
CA LEU A 359 6.97 61.52 -13.07
C LEU A 359 6.75 60.58 -14.26
N PHE A 360 6.96 61.05 -15.50
CA PHE A 360 6.80 60.24 -16.70
C PHE A 360 7.79 59.08 -16.75
N LEU A 361 9.04 59.30 -16.29
CA LEU A 361 10.01 58.22 -16.15
C LEU A 361 9.55 57.15 -15.12
N ALA A 362 9.08 57.60 -13.96
CA ALA A 362 8.55 56.71 -12.94
C ALA A 362 7.32 55.89 -13.43
N MET A 363 6.40 56.58 -14.16
CA MET A 363 5.25 55.91 -14.79
C MET A 363 5.68 54.87 -15.82
N SER A 364 6.70 55.18 -16.65
CA SER A 364 7.22 54.22 -17.65
C SER A 364 7.88 53.01 -17.01
N ILE A 365 8.69 53.18 -15.96
CA ILE A 365 9.33 52.10 -15.20
C ILE A 365 8.25 51.24 -14.55
N PHE A 366 7.27 51.86 -13.89
CA PHE A 366 6.15 51.15 -13.30
C PHE A 366 5.38 50.30 -14.32
N GLY A 367 5.03 50.91 -15.47
CA GLY A 367 4.31 50.23 -16.54
C GLY A 367 5.08 49.03 -17.10
N MET A 368 6.40 49.18 -17.27
CA MET A 368 7.27 48.08 -17.72
C MET A 368 7.29 46.92 -16.71
N ILE A 369 7.49 47.22 -15.42
CA ILE A 369 7.49 46.21 -14.36
C ILE A 369 6.13 45.52 -14.28
N PHE A 370 5.05 46.30 -14.26
CA PHE A 370 3.69 45.80 -14.16
C PHE A 370 3.31 44.90 -15.34
N SER A 371 3.57 45.35 -16.56
CA SER A 371 3.30 44.57 -17.77
C SER A 371 4.11 43.26 -17.81
N SER A 372 5.39 43.32 -17.44
CA SER A 372 6.24 42.13 -17.36
C SER A 372 5.74 41.15 -16.33
N PHE A 373 5.36 41.60 -15.13
CA PHE A 373 4.81 40.76 -14.08
C PHE A 373 3.48 40.11 -14.49
N PHE A 374 2.58 40.89 -15.08
CA PHE A 374 1.29 40.38 -15.57
C PHE A 374 1.47 39.32 -16.66
N ASN A 375 2.34 39.59 -17.65
CA ASN A 375 2.66 38.64 -18.70
C ASN A 375 3.29 37.36 -18.14
N CYS A 376 4.20 37.46 -17.18
CA CYS A 376 4.80 36.30 -16.52
C CYS A 376 3.75 35.47 -15.77
N LYS A 377 2.85 36.11 -15.03
CA LYS A 377 1.77 35.45 -14.30
C LYS A 377 0.79 34.77 -15.26
N LEU A 378 0.40 35.45 -16.34
CA LEU A 378 -0.49 34.88 -17.35
C LEU A 378 0.15 33.69 -18.07
N ASN A 379 1.41 33.82 -18.50
CA ASN A 379 2.13 32.70 -19.12
C ASN A 379 2.28 31.52 -18.18
N SER A 380 2.58 31.75 -16.90
CA SER A 380 2.66 30.69 -15.89
C SER A 380 1.33 29.95 -15.74
N LEU A 381 0.21 30.66 -15.71
CA LEU A 381 -1.13 30.08 -15.61
C LEU A 381 -1.57 29.33 -16.88
N LEU A 382 -1.16 29.82 -18.04
CA LEU A 382 -1.44 29.14 -19.31
C LEU A 382 -0.57 27.92 -19.55
N THR A 383 0.66 27.90 -19.01
CA THR A 383 1.58 26.77 -19.14
C THR A 383 1.27 25.68 -18.13
N LYS A 384 0.97 26.05 -16.89
CA LYS A 384 0.57 25.12 -15.82
C LYS A 384 -0.88 25.37 -15.47
N HIS A 385 -1.78 24.56 -16.05
CA HIS A 385 -3.18 24.63 -15.70
C HIS A 385 -3.36 24.40 -14.18
N PRO A 386 -4.11 25.26 -13.50
CA PRO A 386 -4.42 25.03 -12.09
C PRO A 386 -5.20 23.74 -11.95
N LEU A 387 -4.76 22.89 -11.02
CA LEU A 387 -5.44 21.65 -10.67
C LEU A 387 -6.62 21.97 -9.74
N GLU A 388 -7.65 21.14 -9.78
CA GLU A 388 -8.67 21.13 -8.74
C GLU A 388 -8.03 20.73 -7.40
N PRO A 389 -8.58 21.14 -6.25
CA PRO A 389 -8.06 20.69 -4.97
C PRO A 389 -8.13 19.16 -4.91
N GLN A 390 -6.99 18.55 -4.60
CA GLN A 390 -6.91 17.09 -4.40
C GLN A 390 -7.55 16.75 -3.06
N VAL A 391 -8.33 15.67 -3.03
CA VAL A 391 -8.81 15.10 -1.78
C VAL A 391 -7.63 14.44 -1.07
N GLU A 392 -7.23 14.95 0.08
CA GLU A 392 -6.05 14.50 0.83
C GLU A 392 -6.37 13.91 2.18
N ASN A 393 -7.55 14.19 2.76
CA ASN A 393 -7.98 13.70 4.06
C ASN A 393 -9.44 13.23 4.04
N PHE A 394 -9.88 12.58 5.12
CA PHE A 394 -11.24 12.03 5.22
C PHE A 394 -12.34 13.11 5.27
N GLU A 395 -12.08 14.28 5.82
CA GLU A 395 -13.02 15.39 5.86
C GLU A 395 -13.33 15.88 4.42
N GLN A 396 -12.29 16.09 3.62
CA GLN A 396 -12.45 16.46 2.21
C GLN A 396 -13.09 15.33 1.39
N LEU A 397 -12.82 14.07 1.76
CA LEU A 397 -13.46 12.92 1.11
C LEU A 397 -14.97 12.91 1.38
N GLN A 398 -15.38 13.21 2.61
CA GLN A 398 -16.77 13.35 2.99
C GLN A 398 -17.47 14.50 2.24
N GLU A 399 -16.80 15.67 2.14
CA GLU A 399 -17.31 16.83 1.42
C GLU A 399 -17.39 16.63 -0.10
N SER A 400 -16.61 15.69 -0.64
CA SER A 400 -16.54 15.44 -2.10
C SER A 400 -17.68 14.60 -2.65
N ASP A 401 -18.57 14.05 -1.83
CA ASP A 401 -19.65 13.10 -2.20
C ASP A 401 -19.20 11.87 -3.01
N LEU A 402 -17.89 11.57 -3.01
CA LEU A 402 -17.35 10.42 -3.73
C LEU A 402 -17.81 9.11 -3.10
N THR A 403 -18.30 8.20 -3.94
CA THR A 403 -18.61 6.83 -3.51
C THR A 403 -17.32 6.04 -3.34
N VAL A 404 -17.09 5.50 -2.15
CA VAL A 404 -15.94 4.65 -1.84
C VAL A 404 -16.33 3.20 -2.02
N ILE A 405 -15.59 2.50 -2.88
CA ILE A 405 -15.83 1.07 -3.16
C ILE A 405 -14.82 0.23 -2.43
N ALA A 406 -15.31 -0.62 -1.52
CA ALA A 406 -14.52 -1.60 -0.79
C ALA A 406 -14.74 -3.02 -1.34
N ASP A 407 -13.79 -3.91 -1.04
CA ASP A 407 -13.92 -5.33 -1.31
C ASP A 407 -14.95 -5.97 -0.37
N ALA A 408 -15.84 -6.80 -0.90
CA ALA A 408 -16.85 -7.51 -0.09
C ALA A 408 -16.20 -8.38 1.01
N GLY A 409 -15.02 -8.94 0.77
CA GLY A 409 -14.26 -9.70 1.75
C GLY A 409 -13.73 -8.88 2.93
N LEU A 410 -13.66 -7.54 2.80
CA LEU A 410 -13.23 -6.65 3.88
C LEU A 410 -14.39 -6.16 4.74
N ARG A 411 -15.64 -6.51 4.41
CA ARG A 411 -16.83 -6.03 5.10
C ARG A 411 -16.80 -6.32 6.60
N SER A 412 -16.59 -7.59 6.95
CA SER A 412 -16.52 -8.01 8.35
C SER A 412 -15.39 -7.31 9.11
N PHE A 413 -14.28 -7.04 8.45
CA PHE A 413 -13.12 -6.37 9.02
C PHE A 413 -13.41 -4.88 9.29
N ILE A 414 -14.03 -4.19 8.33
CA ILE A 414 -14.34 -2.75 8.44
C ILE A 414 -15.50 -2.52 9.43
N GLU A 415 -16.51 -3.38 9.44
CA GLU A 415 -17.72 -3.19 10.26
C GLU A 415 -17.53 -3.65 11.73
N ASN A 416 -16.70 -4.68 11.97
CA ASN A 416 -16.56 -5.32 13.29
C ASN A 416 -15.32 -4.85 14.08
N ASP A 417 -14.32 -4.25 13.43
CA ASP A 417 -13.15 -3.73 14.12
C ASP A 417 -13.51 -2.42 14.84
N GLY A 418 -13.04 -2.23 16.06
CA GLY A 418 -13.47 -1.24 17.05
C GLY A 418 -13.63 0.24 16.65
N ASN A 419 -13.40 0.57 15.37
CA ASN A 419 -13.56 1.90 14.78
C ASN A 419 -14.76 2.01 13.82
N GLY A 420 -15.74 1.11 13.91
CA GLY A 420 -16.88 1.11 12.99
C GLY A 420 -17.64 2.45 12.95
N GLU A 421 -17.70 3.18 14.07
CA GLU A 421 -18.30 4.53 14.10
C GLU A 421 -17.49 5.54 13.29
N PHE A 422 -16.15 5.49 13.37
CA PHE A 422 -15.29 6.36 12.59
C PHE A 422 -15.52 6.17 11.09
N TYR A 423 -15.63 4.92 10.62
CA TYR A 423 -15.84 4.65 9.20
C TYR A 423 -17.23 5.04 8.72
N ARG A 424 -18.26 4.85 9.54
CA ARG A 424 -19.62 5.32 9.24
C ARG A 424 -19.69 6.85 9.10
N LEU A 425 -18.94 7.56 9.94
CA LEU A 425 -18.92 9.02 9.91
C LEU A 425 -18.14 9.55 8.70
N HIS A 426 -16.96 9.00 8.43
CA HIS A 426 -16.03 9.55 7.44
C HIS A 426 -16.17 8.92 6.04
N LEU A 427 -16.88 7.78 5.92
CA LEU A 427 -17.17 7.10 4.66
C LEU A 427 -18.68 6.86 4.49
N PRO A 428 -19.50 7.91 4.42
CA PRO A 428 -20.96 7.77 4.38
C PRO A 428 -21.45 7.01 3.13
N ASN A 429 -20.70 7.10 2.03
CA ASN A 429 -21.03 6.48 0.75
C ASN A 429 -20.19 5.21 0.49
N LEU A 430 -19.95 4.38 1.51
CA LEU A 430 -19.20 3.14 1.37
C LEU A 430 -20.07 2.05 0.75
N MET A 431 -19.61 1.49 -0.37
CA MET A 431 -20.25 0.37 -1.07
C MET A 431 -19.29 -0.83 -1.15
N TYR A 432 -19.84 -2.03 -0.97
CA TYR A 432 -19.08 -3.27 -1.09
C TYR A 432 -19.35 -3.92 -2.43
N LEU A 433 -18.30 -4.21 -3.18
CA LEU A 433 -18.37 -4.94 -4.44
C LEU A 433 -17.49 -6.18 -4.39
N ASP A 434 -17.88 -7.16 -5.20
CA ASP A 434 -17.03 -8.32 -5.45
C ASP A 434 -15.68 -7.92 -6.05
N THR A 435 -14.64 -8.66 -5.68
CA THR A 435 -13.24 -8.40 -6.07
C THR A 435 -13.06 -8.26 -7.57
N VAL A 436 -13.79 -9.07 -8.39
CA VAL A 436 -13.69 -9.05 -9.86
C VAL A 436 -14.24 -7.74 -10.43
N LYS A 437 -15.47 -7.40 -10.05
CA LYS A 437 -16.14 -6.18 -10.52
C LYS A 437 -15.38 -4.94 -10.09
N ARG A 438 -14.92 -4.91 -8.82
CA ARG A 438 -14.08 -3.82 -8.31
C ARG A 438 -12.78 -3.69 -9.09
N GLY A 439 -12.09 -4.79 -9.36
CA GLY A 439 -10.86 -4.81 -10.16
C GLY A 439 -11.08 -4.26 -11.57
N GLN A 440 -12.17 -4.62 -12.23
CA GLN A 440 -12.52 -4.08 -13.55
C GLN A 440 -12.73 -2.56 -13.51
N LEU A 441 -13.42 -2.03 -12.48
CA LEU A 441 -13.64 -0.60 -12.30
C LEU A 441 -12.32 0.15 -12.06
N ILE A 442 -11.42 -0.39 -11.25
CA ILE A 442 -10.09 0.19 -10.99
C ILE A 442 -9.28 0.26 -12.30
N ILE A 443 -9.26 -0.82 -13.08
CA ILE A 443 -8.49 -0.91 -14.33
C ILE A 443 -9.08 -0.04 -15.43
N SER A 444 -10.41 0.09 -15.50
CA SER A 444 -11.07 1.00 -16.45
C SER A 444 -10.71 2.47 -16.22
N GLY A 445 -10.13 2.79 -15.04
CA GLY A 445 -9.73 4.14 -14.69
C GLY A 445 -10.93 5.05 -14.48
N ASN A 446 -12.00 4.53 -13.87
CA ASN A 446 -13.16 5.34 -13.53
C ASN A 446 -12.74 6.40 -12.50
N ASP A 447 -12.89 7.64 -12.87
CA ASP A 447 -12.46 8.81 -12.11
C ASP A 447 -13.61 9.48 -11.32
N SER A 448 -14.76 8.81 -11.23
CA SER A 448 -15.91 9.25 -10.40
C SER A 448 -16.02 8.47 -9.08
N LEU A 449 -15.16 7.47 -8.86
CA LEU A 449 -15.22 6.56 -7.72
C LEU A 449 -13.90 6.57 -6.96
N ALA A 450 -13.97 6.41 -5.64
CA ALA A 450 -12.83 6.12 -4.78
C ALA A 450 -12.79 4.61 -4.46
N PHE A 451 -11.62 4.06 -4.16
CA PHE A 451 -11.46 2.63 -3.91
C PHE A 451 -10.62 2.38 -2.68
N THR A 452 -10.99 1.38 -1.88
CA THR A 452 -10.08 0.85 -0.85
C THR A 452 -9.09 -0.12 -1.48
N VAL A 453 -7.80 0.07 -1.23
CA VAL A 453 -6.74 -0.75 -1.83
C VAL A 453 -5.67 -1.04 -0.78
N MET A 454 -5.14 -2.26 -0.77
CA MET A 454 -3.96 -2.57 0.05
C MET A 454 -2.71 -1.94 -0.56
N GLU A 455 -1.82 -1.44 0.28
CA GLU A 455 -0.61 -0.73 -0.13
C GLU A 455 0.24 -1.46 -1.19
N PRO A 456 0.51 -2.79 -1.11
CA PRO A 456 1.23 -3.49 -2.18
C PRO A 456 0.51 -3.48 -3.52
N HIS A 457 -0.83 -3.60 -3.51
CA HIS A 457 -1.62 -3.50 -4.74
C HIS A 457 -1.64 -2.08 -5.29
N TRP A 458 -1.60 -1.07 -4.42
CA TRP A 458 -1.45 0.31 -4.83
C TRP A 458 -0.12 0.56 -5.54
N ILE A 459 1.00 0.06 -5.01
CA ILE A 459 2.31 0.18 -5.66
C ILE A 459 2.29 -0.39 -7.09
N ILE A 460 1.65 -1.55 -7.26
CA ILE A 460 1.49 -2.17 -8.58
C ILE A 460 0.63 -1.29 -9.50
N LEU A 461 -0.50 -0.79 -8.99
CA LEU A 461 -1.42 0.06 -9.74
C LEU A 461 -0.78 1.40 -10.12
N GLU A 462 -0.05 2.02 -9.21
CA GLU A 462 0.66 3.27 -9.48
C GLU A 462 1.72 3.10 -10.57
N ASN A 463 2.50 2.01 -10.50
CA ASN A 463 3.47 1.68 -11.53
C ASN A 463 2.80 1.36 -12.88
N PHE A 464 1.65 0.71 -12.86
CA PHE A 464 0.84 0.46 -14.05
C PHE A 464 0.35 1.76 -14.68
N GLN A 465 -0.18 2.69 -13.88
CA GLN A 465 -0.58 4.03 -14.33
C GLN A 465 0.60 4.81 -14.93
N LYS A 466 1.78 4.75 -14.31
CA LYS A 466 3.02 5.35 -14.84
C LYS A 466 3.42 4.76 -16.19
N THR A 467 3.26 3.45 -16.35
CA THR A 467 3.61 2.74 -17.62
C THR A 467 2.66 3.10 -18.76
N ILE A 468 1.38 3.32 -18.45
CA ILE A 468 0.37 3.74 -19.44
C ILE A 468 0.48 5.23 -19.73
N GLY A 469 1.11 6.01 -18.85
CA GLY A 469 1.19 7.47 -18.96
C GLY A 469 -0.10 8.20 -18.56
N ARG A 470 -1.03 7.51 -17.90
CA ARG A 470 -2.30 8.08 -17.41
C ARG A 470 -2.43 7.87 -15.90
N LYS A 471 -2.37 8.96 -15.16
CA LYS A 471 -2.60 8.95 -13.70
C LYS A 471 -4.07 9.31 -13.43
N THR A 472 -4.90 8.29 -13.17
CA THR A 472 -6.34 8.46 -12.89
C THR A 472 -6.65 8.46 -11.41
N LEU A 473 -5.94 7.62 -10.65
CA LEU A 473 -6.11 7.47 -9.21
C LEU A 473 -4.86 7.94 -8.48
N CYS A 474 -5.06 8.58 -7.35
CA CYS A 474 -4.04 9.14 -6.48
C CYS A 474 -4.24 8.64 -5.05
N SER A 475 -3.17 8.55 -4.28
CA SER A 475 -3.22 8.22 -2.85
C SER A 475 -2.71 9.38 -2.02
N SER A 476 -3.23 9.52 -0.81
CA SER A 476 -2.71 10.40 0.23
C SER A 476 -2.38 9.57 1.48
N LYS A 477 -1.34 9.96 2.20
CA LYS A 477 -0.97 9.30 3.47
C LYS A 477 -2.07 9.47 4.53
N ASN A 478 -2.81 10.55 4.48
CA ASN A 478 -3.89 10.84 5.44
C ASN A 478 -5.18 10.05 5.16
N LEU A 479 -5.27 9.38 4.00
CA LEU A 479 -6.38 8.53 3.62
C LEU A 479 -6.08 7.04 3.91
N THR A 480 -5.41 6.77 5.02
CA THR A 480 -5.12 5.41 5.47
C THR A 480 -6.16 4.97 6.50
N LEU A 481 -6.91 3.91 6.18
CA LEU A 481 -7.92 3.34 7.07
C LEU A 481 -7.26 2.54 8.21
N PHE A 482 -6.33 1.66 7.84
CA PHE A 482 -5.60 0.80 8.77
C PHE A 482 -4.12 0.83 8.44
N GLN A 483 -3.28 0.89 9.46
CA GLN A 483 -1.82 0.87 9.32
C GLN A 483 -1.24 -0.40 9.90
N ASN A 484 -0.18 -0.90 9.27
CA ASN A 484 0.63 -2.00 9.79
C ASN A 484 -0.14 -3.29 10.10
N LEU A 485 -1.15 -3.62 9.30
CA LEU A 485 -1.92 -4.85 9.46
C LEU A 485 -1.07 -6.08 9.08
N PRO A 486 -1.00 -7.08 9.95
CA PRO A 486 -0.31 -8.33 9.61
C PRO A 486 -1.10 -9.09 8.55
N ARG A 487 -0.40 -9.51 7.49
CA ARG A 487 -0.92 -10.41 6.46
C ARG A 487 -0.49 -11.83 6.77
N VAL A 488 -1.41 -12.76 6.65
CA VAL A 488 -1.14 -14.16 6.96
C VAL A 488 -1.73 -15.09 5.91
N TYR A 489 -1.01 -16.16 5.60
CA TYR A 489 -1.57 -17.30 4.89
C TYR A 489 -2.34 -18.19 5.86
N ILE A 490 -3.56 -18.53 5.53
CA ILE A 490 -4.37 -19.44 6.32
C ILE A 490 -3.98 -20.87 5.96
N MET A 491 -3.80 -21.68 6.96
CA MET A 491 -3.46 -23.08 6.87
C MET A 491 -4.42 -23.91 7.70
N LYS A 492 -4.49 -25.21 7.43
CA LYS A 492 -5.19 -26.15 8.30
C LYS A 492 -4.55 -26.20 9.68
N LYS A 493 -5.37 -26.53 10.67
CA LYS A 493 -4.88 -26.81 12.02
C LYS A 493 -3.78 -27.89 11.98
N GLU A 494 -2.69 -27.63 12.68
CA GLU A 494 -1.52 -28.50 12.74
C GLU A 494 -0.88 -28.80 11.36
N SER A 495 -0.87 -27.83 10.47
CA SER A 495 -0.27 -27.98 9.14
C SER A 495 1.23 -28.26 9.21
N VAL A 496 1.66 -29.35 8.57
CA VAL A 496 3.09 -29.68 8.42
C VAL A 496 3.87 -28.63 7.64
N TYR A 497 3.18 -27.83 6.87
CA TYR A 497 3.76 -26.76 6.04
C TYR A 497 4.01 -25.46 6.81
N ARG A 498 3.38 -25.27 7.98
CA ARG A 498 3.42 -24.00 8.72
C ARG A 498 4.85 -23.53 9.04
N TRP A 499 5.62 -24.40 9.68
CA TRP A 499 6.99 -24.04 10.06
C TRP A 499 7.92 -23.84 8.86
N PRO A 500 7.95 -24.72 7.83
CA PRO A 500 8.73 -24.50 6.61
C PRO A 500 8.33 -23.25 5.84
N VAL A 501 7.03 -22.98 5.71
CA VAL A 501 6.53 -21.76 5.05
C VAL A 501 6.96 -20.51 5.81
N ASN A 502 6.80 -20.46 7.14
CA ASN A 502 7.24 -19.32 7.93
C ASN A 502 8.76 -19.07 7.79
N ARG A 503 9.56 -20.14 7.82
CA ARG A 503 11.01 -20.02 7.62
C ARG A 503 11.36 -19.52 6.22
N PHE A 504 10.70 -20.04 5.21
CA PHE A 504 10.87 -19.62 3.82
C PHE A 504 10.51 -18.15 3.64
N LEU A 505 9.31 -17.75 4.10
CA LEU A 505 8.81 -16.38 3.95
C LEU A 505 9.71 -15.36 4.63
N ARG A 506 10.27 -15.71 5.80
CA ARG A 506 11.24 -14.85 6.47
C ARG A 506 12.49 -14.64 5.62
N THR A 507 13.12 -15.71 5.15
CA THR A 507 14.31 -15.64 4.29
C THR A 507 14.00 -14.92 2.97
N PHE A 508 12.80 -15.16 2.44
CA PHE A 508 12.33 -14.54 1.21
C PHE A 508 12.14 -13.03 1.38
N ALA A 509 11.55 -12.58 2.49
CA ALA A 509 11.40 -11.16 2.80
C ALA A 509 12.76 -10.44 2.91
N GLU A 510 13.74 -11.10 3.53
CA GLU A 510 15.10 -10.57 3.70
C GLU A 510 15.90 -10.50 2.37
N SER A 511 15.49 -11.25 1.34
CA SER A 511 16.23 -11.35 0.06
C SER A 511 16.00 -10.18 -0.91
N GLY A 512 15.00 -9.32 -0.69
CA GLY A 512 14.61 -8.25 -1.61
C GLY A 512 13.90 -8.72 -2.89
N ILE A 513 13.70 -10.04 -3.07
CA ILE A 513 12.97 -10.60 -4.22
C ILE A 513 11.53 -10.10 -4.28
N PRO A 514 10.78 -9.96 -3.17
CA PRO A 514 9.43 -9.40 -3.19
C PRO A 514 9.37 -8.01 -3.83
N ASP A 515 10.29 -7.13 -3.48
CA ASP A 515 10.35 -5.77 -4.03
C ASP A 515 10.66 -5.76 -5.53
N HIS A 516 11.53 -6.66 -5.96
CA HIS A 516 11.82 -6.84 -7.37
C HIS A 516 10.58 -7.29 -8.14
N TRP A 517 9.84 -8.26 -7.61
CA TRP A 517 8.61 -8.75 -8.24
C TRP A 517 7.51 -7.67 -8.27
N LEU A 518 7.36 -6.88 -7.21
CA LEU A 518 6.44 -5.74 -7.20
C LEU A 518 6.73 -4.75 -8.33
N ARG A 519 8.01 -4.51 -8.63
CA ARG A 519 8.41 -3.60 -9.72
C ARG A 519 8.13 -4.15 -11.12
N ILE A 520 8.23 -5.47 -11.30
CA ILE A 520 8.01 -6.13 -12.61
C ILE A 520 6.53 -6.43 -12.86
N SER A 521 5.72 -6.60 -11.83
CA SER A 521 4.29 -6.97 -11.91
C SER A 521 3.45 -6.14 -12.90
N PRO A 522 3.67 -4.82 -13.09
CA PRO A 522 2.90 -4.04 -14.08
C PRO A 522 3.00 -4.55 -15.51
N ARG A 523 4.15 -5.08 -15.90
CA ARG A 523 4.36 -5.65 -17.24
C ARG A 523 3.57 -6.94 -17.41
N THR A 524 3.54 -7.76 -16.36
CA THR A 524 2.80 -9.02 -16.34
C THR A 524 1.30 -8.78 -16.39
N ILE A 525 0.76 -7.82 -15.64
CA ILE A 525 -0.66 -7.45 -15.67
C ILE A 525 -1.09 -7.03 -17.08
N ARG A 526 -0.27 -6.24 -17.77
CA ARG A 526 -0.58 -5.81 -19.14
C ARG A 526 -0.71 -6.99 -20.11
N SER A 527 0.14 -8.01 -19.99
CA SER A 527 0.09 -9.19 -20.84
C SER A 527 -1.13 -10.07 -20.58
N TYR A 528 -1.57 -10.16 -19.32
CA TYR A 528 -2.69 -11.00 -18.92
C TYR A 528 -4.06 -10.41 -19.23
N LEU A 529 -4.21 -9.10 -19.04
CA LEU A 529 -5.53 -8.47 -19.18
C LEU A 529 -5.98 -8.35 -20.64
N ASN A 530 -5.08 -8.61 -21.60
CA ASN A 530 -5.35 -8.42 -23.04
C ASN A 530 -6.07 -7.10 -23.34
N VAL A 531 -5.99 -6.16 -22.37
CA VAL A 531 -6.57 -4.85 -22.49
C VAL A 531 -5.71 -4.13 -23.50
N THR A 532 -6.22 -4.03 -24.71
CA THR A 532 -5.77 -3.03 -25.66
C THR A 532 -6.09 -1.67 -25.06
N ILE A 533 -5.36 -1.33 -23.99
CA ILE A 533 -5.35 0.03 -23.50
C ILE A 533 -4.72 0.79 -24.65
N LYS A 534 -5.55 1.45 -25.44
CA LYS A 534 -5.05 2.46 -26.36
C LYS A 534 -4.12 3.32 -25.52
N PRO A 535 -2.80 3.34 -25.80
CA PRO A 535 -1.93 4.27 -25.11
C PRO A 535 -2.61 5.61 -25.33
N LEU A 536 -3.12 6.23 -24.26
CA LEU A 536 -3.51 7.60 -24.40
C LEU A 536 -2.23 8.29 -24.87
N LEU A 537 -2.25 8.68 -26.13
CA LEU A 537 -1.38 9.71 -26.63
C LEU A 537 -1.16 10.65 -25.44
N LYS A 538 0.12 10.89 -25.07
CA LYS A 538 0.55 11.90 -24.10
C LYS A 538 -0.51 13.00 -24.11
N PRO A 539 -0.92 13.56 -22.97
CA PRO A 539 -1.88 14.63 -23.02
C PRO A 539 -1.41 15.53 -24.15
N ALA A 540 -2.14 15.41 -25.27
CA ALA A 540 -1.76 16.17 -26.44
C ALA A 540 -1.73 17.58 -25.88
N PHE A 541 -0.59 18.26 -25.98
CA PHE A 541 -0.58 19.69 -25.81
C PHE A 541 -1.79 20.15 -26.59
N GLU A 542 -2.88 20.42 -25.89
CA GLU A 542 -4.03 21.02 -26.56
C GLU A 542 -3.54 22.38 -27.00
N PRO A 543 -3.24 22.56 -28.30
CA PRO A 543 -2.80 23.87 -28.78
C PRO A 543 -3.92 24.85 -28.45
N LEU A 544 -3.55 26.01 -27.92
CA LEU A 544 -4.47 27.10 -27.66
C LEU A 544 -5.27 27.34 -28.95
N SER A 545 -6.52 26.91 -28.94
CA SER A 545 -7.42 27.11 -30.09
C SER A 545 -8.15 28.46 -29.94
N LEU A 546 -8.57 29.05 -31.06
CA LEU A 546 -9.39 30.27 -31.05
C LEU A 546 -10.66 30.15 -30.21
N GLN A 547 -11.14 28.94 -29.99
CA GLN A 547 -12.29 28.70 -29.11
C GLN A 547 -12.05 29.10 -27.66
N HIS A 548 -10.81 29.03 -27.18
CA HIS A 548 -10.43 29.44 -25.82
C HIS A 548 -10.47 30.98 -25.66
N PHE A 549 -10.41 31.71 -26.77
CA PHE A 549 -10.42 33.17 -26.79
C PHE A 549 -11.76 33.78 -27.23
N LYS A 550 -12.84 33.01 -27.30
CA LYS A 550 -14.19 33.53 -27.65
C LYS A 550 -14.60 34.74 -26.82
N TRP A 551 -14.28 34.74 -25.52
CA TRP A 551 -14.57 35.85 -24.62
C TRP A 551 -13.81 37.12 -25.00
N LEU A 552 -12.57 37.00 -25.50
CA LEU A 552 -11.78 38.13 -25.98
C LEU A 552 -12.44 38.76 -27.23
N GLY A 553 -12.97 37.91 -28.11
CA GLY A 553 -13.77 38.36 -29.25
C GLY A 553 -14.98 39.17 -28.82
N TRP A 554 -15.70 38.77 -27.78
CA TRP A 554 -16.83 39.51 -27.23
C TRP A 554 -16.38 40.85 -26.62
N VAL A 555 -15.27 40.89 -25.88
CA VAL A 555 -14.72 42.14 -25.30
C VAL A 555 -14.31 43.11 -26.38
N LEU A 556 -13.62 42.65 -27.44
CA LEU A 556 -13.25 43.44 -28.58
C LEU A 556 -14.48 43.98 -29.34
N GLY A 557 -15.48 43.11 -29.58
CA GLY A 557 -16.72 43.48 -30.24
C GLY A 557 -17.48 44.56 -29.47
N PHE A 558 -17.56 44.40 -28.13
CA PHE A 558 -18.15 45.43 -27.26
C PHE A 558 -17.37 46.76 -27.29
N GLY A 559 -16.04 46.67 -27.22
CA GLY A 559 -15.17 47.86 -27.29
C GLY A 559 -15.32 48.63 -28.60
N TYR A 560 -15.32 47.93 -29.75
CA TYR A 560 -15.55 48.57 -31.06
C TYR A 560 -16.97 49.10 -31.19
N GLY A 561 -17.98 48.40 -30.67
CA GLY A 561 -19.36 48.87 -30.63
C GLY A 561 -19.49 50.19 -29.87
N LEU A 562 -18.88 50.26 -28.68
CA LEU A 562 -18.88 51.48 -27.86
C LEU A 562 -18.14 52.65 -28.55
N ALA A 563 -16.97 52.37 -29.14
CA ALA A 563 -16.21 53.36 -29.88
C ALA A 563 -16.99 53.94 -31.08
N THR A 564 -17.69 53.06 -31.82
CA THR A 564 -18.53 53.43 -32.93
C THR A 564 -19.71 54.31 -32.46
N LEU A 565 -20.32 53.98 -31.34
CA LEU A 565 -21.42 54.74 -30.76
C LEU A 565 -20.96 56.14 -30.31
N VAL A 566 -19.81 56.24 -29.65
CA VAL A 566 -19.21 57.52 -29.26
C VAL A 566 -18.89 58.34 -30.49
N PHE A 567 -18.33 57.75 -31.54
CA PHE A 567 -18.03 58.43 -32.79
C PHE A 567 -19.30 59.00 -33.46
N LEU A 568 -20.38 58.22 -33.50
CA LEU A 568 -21.67 58.70 -34.05
C LEU A 568 -22.27 59.82 -33.21
N LEU A 569 -22.14 59.79 -31.89
CA LEU A 569 -22.55 60.87 -31.00
C LEU A 569 -21.73 62.14 -31.23
N GLU A 570 -20.42 62.02 -31.38
CA GLU A 570 -19.55 63.14 -31.69
C GLU A 570 -19.91 63.82 -33.06
N LEU A 571 -20.18 62.96 -34.07
CA LEU A 571 -20.65 63.47 -35.37
C LEU A 571 -21.99 64.19 -35.23
N HIS A 572 -22.93 63.63 -34.45
CA HIS A 572 -24.24 64.25 -34.25
C HIS A 572 -24.13 65.60 -33.53
N VAL A 573 -23.34 65.68 -32.46
CA VAL A 573 -23.08 66.91 -31.69
C VAL A 573 -22.30 67.92 -32.52
N GLY A 574 -21.32 67.46 -33.29
CA GLY A 574 -20.55 68.30 -34.19
C GLY A 574 -21.42 68.95 -35.31
N ASN A 575 -22.32 68.14 -35.88
CA ASN A 575 -23.27 68.64 -36.89
C ASN A 575 -24.33 69.58 -36.27
N ALA A 576 -24.78 69.30 -35.02
CA ALA A 576 -25.67 70.22 -34.31
C ALA A 576 -25.00 71.54 -33.99
N LYS A 577 -23.75 71.55 -33.54
CA LYS A 577 -22.96 72.81 -33.34
C LYS A 577 -22.77 73.61 -34.63
N ARG A 578 -22.44 72.92 -35.72
CA ARG A 578 -22.33 73.63 -37.06
C ARG A 578 -23.66 74.22 -37.54
N LYS A 579 -24.80 73.57 -37.26
CA LYS A 579 -26.12 74.11 -37.56
C LYS A 579 -26.47 75.31 -36.69
N VAL A 580 -26.05 75.33 -35.43
CA VAL A 580 -26.24 76.47 -34.53
C VAL A 580 -25.34 77.67 -34.96
N GLU A 581 -24.08 77.40 -35.29
CA GLU A 581 -23.13 78.44 -35.76
C GLU A 581 -23.52 79.07 -37.09
N LYS A 582 -24.18 78.32 -37.99
CA LYS A 582 -24.78 78.86 -39.23
C LYS A 582 -26.06 79.69 -39.01
N ARG A 583 -26.69 79.58 -37.82
CA ARG A 583 -27.90 80.34 -37.47
C ARG A 583 -27.62 81.64 -36.70
N VAL A 584 -26.38 81.91 -36.30
CA VAL A 584 -26.00 83.20 -35.71
C VAL A 584 -25.71 84.13 -36.85
N PRO A 585 -26.53 85.20 -37.04
CA PRO A 585 -26.24 86.24 -38.10
C PRO A 585 -24.93 86.95 -37.79
N ALA A 586 -24.13 87.18 -38.83
CA ALA A 586 -22.89 87.94 -38.71
C ALA A 586 -23.21 89.34 -38.15
N PRO A 587 -22.39 89.85 -37.20
CA PRO A 587 -22.55 91.22 -36.73
C PRO A 587 -22.36 92.19 -37.92
N PRO A 588 -23.15 93.32 -37.98
CA PRO A 588 -23.08 94.28 -39.06
C PRO A 588 -21.67 94.89 -39.11
N GLY A 589 -21.07 94.90 -40.33
CA GLY A 589 -19.72 95.35 -40.60
C GLY A 589 -19.51 96.79 -40.31
N ASP A 590 -18.39 97.13 -39.72
CA ASP A 590 -17.78 98.42 -39.77
C ASP A 590 -17.14 98.63 -41.17
N GLN A 591 -17.94 99.18 -42.05
CA GLN A 591 -17.39 99.99 -43.17
C GLN A 591 -17.07 101.35 -42.59
N GLU A 592 -15.81 101.73 -42.55
CA GLU A 592 -15.24 103.06 -42.80
C GLU A 592 -13.85 103.14 -42.21
N LEU A 593 -12.89 103.25 -43.09
CA LEU A 593 -11.81 104.21 -43.11
C LEU A 593 -10.65 103.70 -43.97
N ALA A 594 -10.86 103.95 -45.27
CA ALA A 594 -9.75 104.10 -46.22
C ALA A 594 -9.84 105.55 -46.79
N ALA A 595 -9.05 106.42 -46.24
CA ALA A 595 -8.55 107.65 -46.89
C ALA A 595 -7.68 108.44 -45.89
N VAL A 596 -6.41 108.39 -46.05
CA VAL A 596 -5.33 109.36 -46.20
C VAL A 596 -3.99 108.68 -45.95
#